data_d7481c154d8e266f065a8f38c6c20ce2
#
_entry.id   d7481c154d8e266f065a8f38c6c20ce2
#
_cell.length_a   1.000
_cell.length_b   1.000
_cell.length_c   1.000
_cell.angle_alpha   90.00
_cell.angle_beta   90.00
_cell.angle_gamma   90.00
#
_symmetry.space_group_name_H-M   'P 1'
#
loop_
_entity.id
_entity.type
_entity.pdbx_description
1 polymer ?
#
loop_
_entity_poly.entity_id
_entity_poly.type
_entity_poly.pdbx_seq_one_letter_code
_entity_poly.pdbx_strand_id
1 'polypeptide(L)'
;LPAPAARQAVLDVLIAPLPDPHREVREMAATTLAGVGRCSQRAHILPLSRTFAALAATPLPRRGAPGFDAALERVHAGVLGAAALVAAFPYDVPDWMPALVLDTLAPHSESPAPVSHTVRQCAAEFRRTHQDTWAEDQLRFGERVQEVHDFTLGRSDYFV
;
A
#
# COMPACT_ATOMS: atom_id res chain seq x y z
N LEU A 1 -6.46 24.90 10.37
CA LEU A 1 -6.17 23.44 10.28
C LEU A 1 -6.74 22.75 11.51
N PRO A 2 -7.42 21.61 11.40
CA PRO A 2 -7.97 20.89 12.55
C PRO A 2 -6.87 20.50 13.53
N ALA A 3 -7.21 20.42 14.82
CA ALA A 3 -6.29 20.02 15.87
C ALA A 3 -5.72 18.61 15.62
N PRO A 4 -4.50 18.27 16.10
CA PRO A 4 -3.89 16.95 15.89
C PRO A 4 -4.80 15.79 16.29
N ALA A 5 -5.52 15.91 17.40
CA ALA A 5 -6.48 14.92 17.86
C ALA A 5 -7.65 14.70 16.88
N ALA A 6 -8.14 15.77 16.25
CA ALA A 6 -9.23 15.66 15.28
C ALA A 6 -8.76 14.96 13.99
N ARG A 7 -7.52 15.17 13.57
CA ARG A 7 -6.94 14.45 12.41
C ARG A 7 -6.77 12.97 12.70
N GLN A 8 -6.28 12.63 13.88
CA GLN A 8 -6.15 11.22 14.28
C GLN A 8 -7.51 10.53 14.30
N ALA A 9 -8.53 11.17 14.84
CA ALA A 9 -9.89 10.63 14.83
C ALA A 9 -10.42 10.38 13.41
N VAL A 10 -10.14 11.25 12.45
CA VAL A 10 -10.52 11.04 11.04
C VAL A 10 -9.78 9.84 10.45
N LEU A 11 -8.48 9.71 10.71
CA LEU A 11 -7.69 8.57 10.23
C LEU A 11 -8.20 7.26 10.83
N ASP A 12 -8.52 7.23 12.11
CA ASP A 12 -9.04 6.06 12.80
C ASP A 12 -10.38 5.60 12.20
N VAL A 13 -11.26 6.53 11.88
CA VAL A 13 -12.53 6.25 11.18
C VAL A 13 -12.32 5.67 9.78
N LEU A 14 -11.29 6.13 9.06
CA LEU A 14 -11.00 5.64 7.71
C LEU A 14 -10.30 4.28 7.70
N ILE A 15 -9.54 3.97 8.74
CA ILE A 15 -8.83 2.69 8.88
C ILE A 15 -9.77 1.57 9.30
N ALA A 16 -10.76 1.87 10.16
CA ALA A 16 -11.68 0.88 10.70
C ALA A 16 -12.40 0.04 9.62
N PRO A 17 -12.83 0.57 8.46
CA PRO A 17 -13.45 -0.22 7.40
C PRO A 17 -12.49 -1.00 6.50
N LEU A 18 -11.17 -0.81 6.62
CA LEU A 18 -10.22 -1.53 5.77
C LEU A 18 -10.27 -3.06 5.94
N PRO A 19 -10.52 -3.64 7.12
CA PRO A 19 -10.72 -5.08 7.28
C PRO A 19 -12.18 -5.53 7.12
N ASP A 20 -13.07 -4.71 6.54
CA ASP A 20 -14.47 -5.09 6.31
C ASP A 20 -14.56 -6.33 5.42
N PRO A 21 -15.49 -7.27 5.66
CA PRO A 21 -15.68 -8.45 4.81
C PRO A 21 -16.08 -8.08 3.37
N HIS A 22 -16.76 -6.94 3.16
CA HIS A 22 -17.16 -6.49 1.83
C HIS A 22 -16.02 -5.74 1.13
N ARG A 23 -15.64 -6.24 -0.02
CA ARG A 23 -14.53 -5.68 -0.81
C ARG A 23 -14.72 -4.21 -1.16
N GLU A 24 -15.92 -3.85 -1.56
CA GLU A 24 -16.29 -2.48 -1.98
C GLU A 24 -16.10 -1.47 -0.84
N VAL A 25 -16.41 -1.89 0.39
CA VAL A 25 -16.20 -1.06 1.59
C VAL A 25 -14.72 -0.83 1.82
N ARG A 26 -13.89 -1.89 1.71
CA ARG A 26 -12.43 -1.77 1.83
C ARG A 26 -11.83 -0.83 0.79
N GLU A 27 -12.23 -0.98 -0.48
CA GLU A 27 -11.73 -0.17 -1.59
C GLU A 27 -12.16 1.30 -1.47
N MET A 28 -13.37 1.56 -1.02
CA MET A 28 -13.86 2.93 -0.77
C MET A 28 -13.06 3.59 0.38
N ALA A 29 -12.83 2.86 1.46
CA ALA A 29 -12.03 3.34 2.59
C ALA A 29 -10.60 3.70 2.15
N ALA A 30 -9.97 2.84 1.35
CA ALA A 30 -8.63 3.09 0.81
C ALA A 30 -8.58 4.33 -0.09
N THR A 31 -9.56 4.50 -0.97
CA THR A 31 -9.66 5.68 -1.84
C THR A 31 -9.79 6.97 -1.03
N THR A 32 -10.60 6.95 0.02
CA THR A 32 -10.79 8.10 0.91
C THR A 32 -9.52 8.38 1.72
N LEU A 33 -8.85 7.32 2.20
CA LEU A 33 -7.59 7.43 2.92
C LEU A 33 -6.49 8.08 2.07
N ALA A 34 -6.40 7.75 0.78
CA ALA A 34 -5.45 8.39 -0.13
C ALA A 34 -5.67 9.91 -0.23
N GLY A 35 -6.93 10.35 -0.30
CA GLY A 35 -7.28 11.78 -0.29
C GLY A 35 -6.87 12.49 0.99
N VAL A 36 -7.14 11.90 2.15
CA VAL A 36 -6.76 12.45 3.46
C VAL A 36 -5.25 12.39 3.67
N GLY A 37 -4.58 11.35 3.19
CA GLY A 37 -3.13 11.18 3.27
C GLY A 37 -2.35 12.34 2.67
N ARG A 38 -2.83 12.91 1.56
CA ARG A 38 -2.24 14.10 0.91
C ARG A 38 -2.16 15.33 1.82
N CYS A 39 -3.08 15.44 2.76
CA CYS A 39 -3.16 16.55 3.71
C CYS A 39 -2.52 16.20 5.07
N SER A 40 -1.96 15.00 5.21
CA SER A 40 -1.42 14.48 6.46
C SER A 40 0.08 14.75 6.60
N GLN A 41 0.52 14.95 7.83
CA GLN A 41 1.93 15.13 8.13
C GLN A 41 2.63 13.77 8.26
N ARG A 42 3.94 13.74 8.03
CA ARG A 42 4.80 12.55 8.20
C ARG A 42 4.56 11.82 9.53
N ALA A 43 4.38 12.56 10.61
CA ALA A 43 4.13 12.00 11.95
C ALA A 43 2.84 11.15 12.02
N HIS A 44 1.86 11.40 11.16
CA HIS A 44 0.64 10.60 11.05
C HIS A 44 0.80 9.44 10.06
N ILE A 45 1.58 9.63 9.00
CA ILE A 45 1.80 8.63 7.95
C ILE A 45 2.65 7.45 8.44
N LEU A 46 3.73 7.72 9.19
CA LEU A 46 4.64 6.66 9.63
C LEU A 46 3.98 5.57 10.50
N PRO A 47 3.15 5.89 11.51
CA PRO A 47 2.44 4.86 12.26
C PRO A 47 1.50 4.04 11.37
N LEU A 48 0.82 4.68 10.40
CA LEU A 48 -0.06 4.01 9.45
C LEU A 48 0.70 3.04 8.55
N SER A 49 1.83 3.45 8.00
CA SER A 49 2.66 2.59 7.15
C SER A 49 3.10 1.33 7.89
N ARG A 50 3.45 1.44 9.16
CA ARG A 50 3.79 0.28 10.03
C ARG A 50 2.59 -0.62 10.29
N THR A 51 1.43 -0.05 10.56
CA THR A 51 0.19 -0.81 10.77
C THR A 51 -0.18 -1.59 9.51
N PHE A 52 -0.11 -0.97 8.34
CA PHE A 52 -0.43 -1.64 7.08
C PHE A 52 0.60 -2.69 6.70
N ALA A 53 1.88 -2.44 6.94
CA ALA A 53 2.92 -3.44 6.75
C ALA A 53 2.71 -4.67 7.65
N ALA A 54 2.33 -4.47 8.91
CA ALA A 54 2.03 -5.56 9.83
C ALA A 54 0.80 -6.38 9.39
N LEU A 55 -0.26 -5.73 8.92
CA LEU A 55 -1.44 -6.41 8.36
C LEU A 55 -1.10 -7.20 7.09
N ALA A 56 -0.35 -6.60 6.18
CA ALA A 56 0.07 -7.26 4.94
C ALA A 56 0.97 -8.47 5.21
N ALA A 57 1.75 -8.45 6.27
CA ALA A 57 2.61 -9.57 6.69
C ALA A 57 1.85 -10.73 7.37
N THR A 58 0.53 -10.67 7.47
CA THR A 58 -0.29 -11.77 8.03
C THR A 58 -0.03 -13.05 7.24
N PRO A 59 0.37 -14.17 7.89
CA PRO A 59 0.59 -15.43 7.20
C PRO A 59 -0.69 -15.94 6.55
N LEU A 60 -0.61 -16.33 5.27
CA LEU A 60 -1.72 -16.95 4.55
C LEU A 60 -1.66 -18.46 4.70
N PRO A 61 -2.69 -19.11 5.27
CA PRO A 61 -2.84 -20.55 5.21
C PRO A 61 -2.96 -21.04 3.76
N ARG A 62 -2.93 -22.36 3.55
CA ARG A 62 -3.23 -22.94 2.24
C ARG A 62 -4.66 -22.58 1.83
N ARG A 63 -4.87 -22.32 0.55
CA ARG A 63 -6.20 -22.06 0.00
C ARG A 63 -7.16 -23.20 0.36
N GLY A 64 -8.32 -22.83 0.91
CA GLY A 64 -9.32 -23.80 1.40
C GLY A 64 -9.10 -24.30 2.84
N ALA A 65 -7.98 -23.93 3.47
CA ALA A 65 -7.79 -24.23 4.89
C ALA A 65 -8.61 -23.32 5.79
N PRO A 66 -8.96 -23.74 7.03
CA PRO A 66 -9.62 -22.88 8.00
C PRO A 66 -8.84 -21.59 8.23
N GLY A 67 -9.53 -20.44 8.24
CA GLY A 67 -8.93 -19.13 8.47
C GLY A 67 -8.28 -18.48 7.24
N PHE A 68 -8.28 -19.14 6.06
CA PHE A 68 -7.71 -18.56 4.84
C PHE A 68 -8.39 -17.23 4.46
N ASP A 69 -9.72 -17.21 4.43
CA ASP A 69 -10.47 -16.01 4.02
C ASP A 69 -10.24 -14.84 4.97
N ALA A 70 -10.28 -15.07 6.28
CA ALA A 70 -10.01 -14.05 7.28
C ALA A 70 -8.56 -13.54 7.20
N ALA A 71 -7.58 -14.42 6.94
CA ALA A 71 -6.19 -14.01 6.75
C ALA A 71 -6.03 -13.21 5.45
N LEU A 72 -6.69 -13.61 4.37
CA LEU A 72 -6.67 -12.90 3.09
C LEU A 72 -7.29 -11.49 3.20
N GLU A 73 -8.38 -11.35 3.93
CA GLU A 73 -9.00 -10.05 4.22
C GLU A 73 -8.05 -9.13 4.98
N ARG A 74 -7.33 -9.63 5.96
CA ARG A 74 -6.32 -8.88 6.72
C ARG A 74 -5.15 -8.45 5.83
N VAL A 75 -4.61 -9.36 5.03
CA VAL A 75 -3.56 -9.04 4.05
C VAL A 75 -4.05 -7.98 3.08
N HIS A 76 -5.25 -8.13 2.55
CA HIS A 76 -5.85 -7.16 1.63
C HIS A 76 -6.03 -5.78 2.28
N ALA A 77 -6.47 -5.72 3.54
CA ALA A 77 -6.56 -4.47 4.29
C ALA A 77 -5.20 -3.76 4.39
N GLY A 78 -4.15 -4.50 4.70
CA GLY A 78 -2.78 -3.97 4.76
C GLY A 78 -2.28 -3.46 3.40
N VAL A 79 -2.49 -4.24 2.36
CA VAL A 79 -2.09 -3.89 0.99
C VAL A 79 -2.89 -2.68 0.46
N LEU A 80 -4.19 -2.61 0.70
CA LEU A 80 -5.02 -1.46 0.34
C LEU A 80 -4.57 -0.19 1.07
N GLY A 81 -4.32 -0.28 2.37
CA GLY A 81 -3.81 0.83 3.17
C GLY A 81 -2.45 1.33 2.67
N ALA A 82 -1.51 0.41 2.42
CA ALA A 82 -0.20 0.74 1.87
C ALA A 82 -0.31 1.39 0.48
N ALA A 83 -1.12 0.83 -0.42
CA ALA A 83 -1.38 1.40 -1.74
C ALA A 83 -2.01 2.80 -1.67
N ALA A 84 -2.92 3.02 -0.72
CA ALA A 84 -3.53 4.33 -0.48
C ALA A 84 -2.50 5.38 -0.04
N LEU A 85 -1.53 5.01 0.81
CA LEU A 85 -0.45 5.91 1.20
C LEU A 85 0.46 6.26 0.01
N VAL A 86 0.79 5.30 -0.84
CA VAL A 86 1.54 5.56 -2.08
C VAL A 86 0.77 6.49 -3.01
N ALA A 87 -0.51 6.23 -3.23
CA ALA A 87 -1.38 7.06 -4.08
C ALA A 87 -1.61 8.48 -3.54
N ALA A 88 -1.40 8.70 -2.24
CA ALA A 88 -1.47 10.03 -1.63
C ALA A 88 -0.36 10.98 -2.10
N PHE A 89 0.76 10.44 -2.63
CA PHE A 89 1.93 11.21 -3.08
C PHE A 89 2.25 10.90 -4.55
N PRO A 90 1.42 11.36 -5.50
CA PRO A 90 1.51 10.97 -6.91
C PRO A 90 2.70 11.58 -7.67
N TYR A 91 3.41 12.54 -7.08
CA TYR A 91 4.50 13.27 -7.74
C TYR A 91 5.73 13.44 -6.83
N ASP A 92 5.82 12.62 -5.79
CA ASP A 92 6.93 12.65 -4.83
C ASP A 92 7.15 11.26 -4.25
N VAL A 93 8.40 10.96 -3.91
CA VAL A 93 8.79 9.74 -3.21
C VAL A 93 9.35 10.10 -1.84
N PRO A 94 8.49 10.23 -0.82
CA PRO A 94 8.94 10.44 0.55
C PRO A 94 9.87 9.32 1.04
N ASP A 95 10.70 9.60 2.03
CA ASP A 95 11.74 8.70 2.55
C ASP A 95 11.22 7.34 3.08
N TRP A 96 9.96 7.27 3.48
CA TRP A 96 9.29 6.05 3.95
C TRP A 96 8.69 5.20 2.80
N MET A 97 8.50 5.79 1.62
CA MET A 97 7.79 5.13 0.52
C MET A 97 8.57 3.95 -0.11
N PRO A 98 9.90 4.01 -0.31
CA PRO A 98 10.65 2.89 -0.87
C PRO A 98 10.46 1.58 -0.11
N ALA A 99 10.53 1.62 1.23
CA ALA A 99 10.30 0.43 2.05
C ALA A 99 8.85 -0.07 1.92
N LEU A 100 7.87 0.83 1.90
CA LEU A 100 6.46 0.45 1.75
C LEU A 100 6.18 -0.21 0.40
N VAL A 101 6.75 0.30 -0.67
CA VAL A 101 6.62 -0.27 -2.02
C VAL A 101 7.31 -1.63 -2.13
N LEU A 102 8.57 -1.72 -1.72
CA LEU A 102 9.40 -2.89 -1.99
C LEU A 102 9.24 -4.00 -0.94
N ASP A 103 9.03 -3.65 0.33
CA ASP A 103 8.95 -4.63 1.41
C ASP A 103 7.52 -5.00 1.79
N THR A 104 6.53 -4.15 1.44
CA THR A 104 5.12 -4.41 1.76
C THR A 104 4.29 -4.75 0.53
N LEU A 105 4.38 -3.98 -0.55
CA LEU A 105 3.53 -4.20 -1.74
C LEU A 105 4.11 -5.23 -2.69
N ALA A 106 5.38 -5.11 -3.08
CA ALA A 106 5.98 -5.98 -4.07
C ALA A 106 5.90 -7.50 -3.75
N PRO A 107 6.07 -7.95 -2.49
CA PRO A 107 5.92 -9.37 -2.15
C PRO A 107 4.53 -9.96 -2.42
N HIS A 108 3.52 -9.10 -2.56
CA HIS A 108 2.13 -9.52 -2.83
C HIS A 108 1.73 -9.47 -4.31
N SER A 109 2.67 -9.28 -5.22
CA SER A 109 2.40 -9.26 -6.67
C SER A 109 1.75 -10.54 -7.19
N GLU A 110 2.07 -11.68 -6.59
CA GLU A 110 1.55 -13.02 -6.93
C GLU A 110 0.60 -13.59 -5.86
N SER A 111 0.20 -12.80 -4.88
CA SER A 111 -0.76 -13.23 -3.86
C SER A 111 -2.14 -13.51 -4.46
N PRO A 112 -2.99 -14.30 -3.80
CA PRO A 112 -4.35 -14.55 -4.27
C PRO A 112 -5.14 -13.25 -4.48
N ALA A 113 -6.01 -13.23 -5.50
CA ALA A 113 -6.94 -12.12 -5.69
C ALA A 113 -7.84 -11.95 -4.45
N PRO A 114 -8.18 -10.72 -4.06
CA PRO A 114 -7.98 -9.44 -4.76
C PRO A 114 -6.63 -8.76 -4.48
N VAL A 115 -5.77 -9.33 -3.65
CA VAL A 115 -4.51 -8.71 -3.18
C VAL A 115 -3.59 -8.38 -4.37
N SER A 116 -3.26 -9.34 -5.21
CA SER A 116 -2.40 -9.12 -6.38
C SER A 116 -2.98 -8.09 -7.35
N HIS A 117 -4.29 -8.02 -7.47
CA HIS A 117 -4.95 -7.00 -8.31
C HIS A 117 -4.70 -5.59 -7.78
N THR A 118 -4.86 -5.40 -6.48
CA THR A 118 -4.57 -4.11 -5.82
C THR A 118 -3.10 -3.70 -6.01
N VAL A 119 -2.17 -4.63 -5.86
CA VAL A 119 -0.73 -4.37 -6.06
C VAL A 119 -0.45 -3.94 -7.50
N ARG A 120 -1.00 -4.65 -8.49
CA ARG A 120 -0.81 -4.29 -9.91
C ARG A 120 -1.40 -2.93 -10.26
N GLN A 121 -2.57 -2.60 -9.72
CA GLN A 121 -3.16 -1.26 -9.88
C GLN A 121 -2.26 -0.18 -9.27
N CYS A 122 -1.75 -0.41 -8.07
CA CYS A 122 -0.83 0.52 -7.41
C CYS A 122 0.45 0.70 -8.24
N ALA A 123 1.05 -0.37 -8.75
CA ALA A 123 2.25 -0.33 -9.58
C ALA A 123 2.03 0.46 -10.88
N ALA A 124 0.90 0.23 -11.56
CA ALA A 124 0.54 0.93 -12.78
C ALA A 124 0.31 2.43 -12.53
N GLU A 125 -0.37 2.78 -11.45
CA GLU A 125 -0.62 4.16 -11.07
C GLU A 125 0.67 4.87 -10.64
N PHE A 126 1.52 4.20 -9.86
CA PHE A 126 2.83 4.71 -9.48
C PHE A 126 3.69 5.02 -10.72
N ARG A 127 3.77 4.09 -11.67
CA ARG A 127 4.48 4.31 -12.93
C ARG A 127 3.93 5.51 -13.70
N ARG A 128 2.61 5.61 -13.79
CA ARG A 128 1.93 6.70 -14.52
C ARG A 128 2.21 8.08 -13.91
N THR A 129 2.18 8.17 -12.59
CA THR A 129 2.31 9.44 -11.87
C THR A 129 3.75 9.92 -11.71
N HIS A 130 4.73 9.02 -11.80
CA HIS A 130 6.16 9.32 -11.62
C HIS A 130 6.96 9.25 -12.93
N GLN A 131 6.31 9.06 -14.09
CA GLN A 131 7.03 8.91 -15.35
C GLN A 131 7.86 10.14 -15.74
N ASP A 132 7.34 11.33 -15.48
CA ASP A 132 8.00 12.60 -15.87
C ASP A 132 9.11 12.98 -14.89
N THR A 133 9.05 12.52 -13.65
CA THR A 133 10.03 12.79 -12.59
C THR A 133 10.94 11.59 -12.31
N TRP A 134 10.81 10.51 -13.09
CA TRP A 134 11.46 9.23 -12.78
C TRP A 134 12.98 9.31 -12.61
N ALA A 135 13.65 10.17 -13.40
CA ALA A 135 15.09 10.36 -13.29
C ALA A 135 15.54 10.81 -11.88
N GLU A 136 14.70 11.58 -11.19
CA GLU A 136 14.95 12.05 -9.83
C GLU A 136 14.38 11.06 -8.79
N ASP A 137 13.16 10.58 -9.02
CA ASP A 137 12.44 9.72 -8.08
C ASP A 137 13.15 8.37 -7.86
N GLN A 138 13.74 7.79 -8.91
CA GLN A 138 14.49 6.54 -8.79
C GLN A 138 15.68 6.63 -7.81
N LEU A 139 16.27 7.81 -7.64
CA LEU A 139 17.38 8.02 -6.71
C LEU A 139 16.97 7.77 -5.25
N ARG A 140 15.67 7.94 -4.94
CA ARG A 140 15.10 7.65 -3.62
C ARG A 140 15.11 6.17 -3.26
N PHE A 141 15.20 5.29 -4.27
CA PHE A 141 15.26 3.83 -4.07
C PHE A 141 16.70 3.32 -3.90
N GLY A 142 17.71 4.18 -4.14
CA GLY A 142 19.11 3.85 -3.95
C GLY A 142 19.56 2.62 -4.75
N GLU A 143 20.20 1.67 -4.09
CA GLU A 143 20.65 0.40 -4.70
C GLU A 143 19.51 -0.52 -5.14
N ARG A 144 18.29 -0.26 -4.66
CA ARG A 144 17.09 -1.06 -4.96
C ARG A 144 16.31 -0.55 -6.19
N VAL A 145 16.93 0.29 -7.02
CA VAL A 145 16.26 0.85 -8.21
C VAL A 145 15.75 -0.23 -9.17
N GLN A 146 16.46 -1.36 -9.30
CA GLN A 146 16.03 -2.46 -10.14
C GLN A 146 14.75 -3.11 -9.61
N GLU A 147 14.63 -3.30 -8.31
CA GLU A 147 13.44 -3.87 -7.68
C GLU A 147 12.19 -3.02 -7.95
N VAL A 148 12.30 -1.69 -7.86
CA VAL A 148 11.16 -0.81 -8.19
C VAL A 148 10.83 -0.82 -9.68
N HIS A 149 11.82 -0.97 -10.55
CA HIS A 149 11.59 -1.18 -11.97
C HIS A 149 10.77 -2.45 -12.22
N ASP A 150 11.16 -3.57 -11.62
CA ASP A 150 10.48 -4.84 -11.77
C ASP A 150 9.05 -4.77 -11.21
N PHE A 151 8.88 -4.12 -10.06
CA PHE A 151 7.56 -3.83 -9.49
C PHE A 151 6.67 -3.06 -10.46
N THR A 152 7.17 -1.99 -11.07
CA THR A 152 6.37 -1.14 -12.00
C THR A 152 6.08 -1.79 -13.33
N LEU A 153 6.89 -2.77 -13.75
CA LEU A 153 6.69 -3.53 -14.97
C LEU A 153 5.84 -4.80 -14.75
N GLY A 154 5.48 -5.09 -13.52
CA GLY A 154 4.76 -6.32 -13.16
C GLY A 154 5.61 -7.59 -13.38
N ARG A 155 6.93 -7.45 -13.39
CA ARG A 155 7.86 -8.57 -13.45
C ARG A 155 8.19 -8.99 -12.03
N SER A 156 7.74 -10.16 -11.67
CA SER A 156 8.18 -10.85 -10.45
C SER A 156 9.38 -11.70 -10.83
N ASP A 157 10.59 -11.25 -10.55
CA ASP A 157 11.80 -12.07 -10.66
C ASP A 157 11.87 -13.06 -9.48
N TYR A 158 10.91 -13.99 -9.43
CA TYR A 158 11.05 -15.21 -8.66
C TYR A 158 11.32 -16.40 -9.61
N PHE A 159 12.38 -16.30 -10.40
CA PHE A 159 13.00 -17.44 -11.03
C PHE A 159 14.51 -17.42 -10.70
N VAL A 160 14.85 -17.95 -9.57
CA VAL A 160 16.08 -18.69 -9.32
C VAL A 160 15.72 -19.89 -8.47
#